data_88c39155fb8305ce3016eaccf3ca0b13
#
_entry.id   88c39155fb8305ce3016eaccf3ca0b13
#
_cell.length_a   1.000
_cell.length_b   1.000
_cell.length_c   1.000
_cell.angle_alpha   90.00
_cell.angle_beta   90.00
_cell.angle_gamma   90.00
#
_symmetry.space_group_name_H-M   'P 1'
#
loop_
_entity.id
_entity.type
_entity.pdbx_description
1 polymer ?
#
loop_
_entity_poly.entity_id
_entity_poly.type
_entity_poly.pdbx_seq_one_letter_code
_entity_poly.pdbx_strand_id
1 'polypeptide(L)'
;MKHELKWAIMGPGEISVEFLNDLRLAGMHLEAVGSRSLDRAQSYAKKHSINRAYGSYEELVADQDIDIVYISTTNNAHFANAKLALNSGKNVLLEKPFTLNAAQARELAAISRLNGVFLMEAMWTRFLPNHKILFEKLEQGLIGKPLYLLADHNQYLPKDSFPRLYDPLLGGGSLLDLGIYPISLAHRLFGNPTRILASAPLLPGNVDESMGAIFEYSGGRQALLHSSIISAGPVKASILGNAGRVEMKKSFYEHSPFTVFDRDDNILFEYEGNIEGRGMQYQALEVERCISEGLIESPTMSLDETVQIMEVMDQIRNQTGIEFSGA
;
A
#
# COMPACT_ATOMS: atom_id res chain seq x y z
N MET A 1 23.91 -21.82 -0.59
CA MET A 1 23.55 -20.86 0.47
C MET A 1 22.60 -19.87 -0.18
N LYS A 2 21.37 -19.68 0.34
CA LYS A 2 20.51 -18.58 -0.11
C LYS A 2 21.25 -17.28 0.20
N HIS A 3 21.47 -16.44 -0.79
CA HIS A 3 22.00 -15.11 -0.58
C HIS A 3 20.93 -14.32 0.18
N GLU A 4 21.22 -13.90 1.38
CA GLU A 4 20.34 -13.06 2.17
C GLU A 4 20.41 -11.64 1.61
N LEU A 5 19.26 -11.07 1.21
CA LEU A 5 19.24 -9.73 0.64
C LEU A 5 19.63 -8.68 1.67
N LYS A 6 20.50 -7.77 1.27
CA LYS A 6 20.92 -6.62 2.08
C LYS A 6 19.96 -5.47 1.85
N TRP A 7 19.08 -5.26 2.83
CA TRP A 7 18.07 -4.22 2.80
C TRP A 7 18.63 -2.85 3.19
N ALA A 8 18.13 -1.81 2.55
CA ALA A 8 18.33 -0.42 2.98
C ALA A 8 16.99 0.33 3.08
N ILE A 9 16.93 1.34 3.95
CA ILE A 9 15.82 2.29 4.04
C ILE A 9 16.23 3.61 3.39
N MET A 10 15.37 4.11 2.51
CA MET A 10 15.42 5.46 1.97
C MET A 10 14.30 6.30 2.59
N GLY A 11 14.64 7.23 3.49
CA GLY A 11 13.69 8.07 4.22
C GLY A 11 13.36 7.54 5.61
N PRO A 12 14.14 7.89 6.66
CA PRO A 12 13.92 7.46 8.03
C PRO A 12 12.75 8.21 8.67
N GLY A 13 11.54 7.72 8.46
CA GLY A 13 10.27 8.20 9.02
C GLY A 13 9.65 7.19 9.99
N GLU A 14 8.44 7.48 10.50
CA GLU A 14 7.72 6.61 11.45
C GLU A 14 7.43 5.24 10.84
N ILE A 15 6.92 5.21 9.60
CA ILE A 15 6.58 3.93 8.94
C ILE A 15 7.82 3.06 8.72
N SER A 16 9.00 3.66 8.54
CA SER A 16 10.25 2.91 8.41
C SER A 16 10.66 2.20 9.70
N VAL A 17 10.25 2.70 10.86
CA VAL A 17 10.48 2.04 12.16
C VAL A 17 9.58 0.81 12.28
N GLU A 18 8.31 0.93 11.90
CA GLU A 18 7.37 -0.19 11.88
C GLU A 18 7.86 -1.31 10.94
N PHE A 19 8.26 -0.93 9.72
CA PHE A 19 8.83 -1.88 8.76
C PHE A 19 10.09 -2.56 9.29
N LEU A 20 11.02 -1.82 9.89
CA LEU A 20 12.25 -2.36 10.46
C LEU A 20 11.97 -3.37 11.58
N ASN A 21 10.99 -3.07 12.47
CA ASN A 21 10.63 -3.97 13.54
C ASN A 21 10.08 -5.29 12.97
N ASP A 22 9.19 -5.20 11.99
CA ASP A 22 8.60 -6.36 11.34
C ASP A 22 9.62 -7.14 10.49
N LEU A 23 10.55 -6.45 9.84
CA LEU A 23 11.65 -7.08 9.11
C LEU A 23 12.50 -7.98 10.04
N ARG A 24 12.78 -7.50 11.25
CA ARG A 24 13.49 -8.26 12.29
C ARG A 24 12.72 -9.48 12.78
N LEU A 25 11.39 -9.41 12.89
CA LEU A 25 10.56 -10.56 13.23
C LEU A 25 10.67 -11.68 12.19
N ALA A 26 10.91 -11.32 10.93
CA ALA A 26 11.17 -12.28 9.85
C ALA A 26 12.63 -12.79 9.82
N GLY A 27 13.48 -12.35 10.75
CA GLY A 27 14.90 -12.70 10.77
C GLY A 27 15.75 -11.99 9.72
N MET A 28 15.22 -10.95 9.09
CA MET A 28 15.92 -10.14 8.09
C MET A 28 16.63 -8.96 8.73
N HIS A 29 17.68 -8.47 8.08
CA HIS A 29 18.49 -7.38 8.61
C HIS A 29 18.51 -6.16 7.69
N LEU A 30 18.46 -4.98 8.31
CA LEU A 30 18.65 -3.71 7.64
C LEU A 30 20.12 -3.32 7.72
N GLU A 31 20.76 -3.16 6.56
CA GLU A 31 22.20 -2.87 6.47
C GLU A 31 22.50 -1.38 6.44
N ALA A 32 21.61 -0.59 5.81
CA ALA A 32 21.86 0.83 5.61
C ALA A 32 20.59 1.69 5.72
N VAL A 33 20.80 2.98 6.01
CA VAL A 33 19.78 4.02 5.95
C VAL A 33 20.29 5.27 5.25
N GLY A 34 19.49 5.83 4.34
CA GLY A 34 19.74 7.09 3.65
C GLY A 34 18.77 8.18 4.03
N SER A 35 19.28 9.39 4.20
CA SER A 35 18.49 10.61 4.43
C SER A 35 19.14 11.80 3.72
N ARG A 36 18.34 12.85 3.41
CA ARG A 36 18.85 14.14 2.92
C ARG A 36 19.71 14.92 3.96
N SER A 37 19.87 14.35 5.15
CA SER A 37 20.74 14.88 6.23
C SER A 37 21.51 13.71 6.82
N LEU A 38 22.83 13.82 6.80
CA LEU A 38 23.73 12.82 7.38
C LEU A 38 23.50 12.65 8.88
N ASP A 39 23.31 13.74 9.62
CA ASP A 39 23.07 13.71 11.07
C ASP A 39 21.78 12.92 11.39
N ARG A 40 20.73 13.11 10.56
CA ARG A 40 19.47 12.37 10.71
C ARG A 40 19.65 10.88 10.39
N ALA A 41 20.40 10.55 9.35
CA ALA A 41 20.70 9.16 9.00
C ALA A 41 21.53 8.49 10.10
N GLN A 42 22.58 9.15 10.61
CA GLN A 42 23.43 8.63 11.69
C GLN A 42 22.65 8.45 13.01
N SER A 43 21.80 9.43 13.36
CA SER A 43 20.95 9.33 14.56
C SER A 43 20.00 8.15 14.48
N TYR A 44 19.36 7.95 13.31
CA TYR A 44 18.49 6.81 13.07
C TYR A 44 19.27 5.48 13.10
N ALA A 45 20.41 5.41 12.42
CA ALA A 45 21.28 4.23 12.39
C ALA A 45 21.73 3.82 13.80
N LYS A 46 22.21 4.80 14.60
CA LYS A 46 22.59 4.57 15.99
C LYS A 46 21.45 4.06 16.85
N LYS A 47 20.27 4.70 16.75
CA LYS A 47 19.08 4.33 17.53
C LYS A 47 18.62 2.90 17.21
N HIS A 48 18.75 2.48 15.96
CA HIS A 48 18.22 1.21 15.48
C HIS A 48 19.30 0.17 15.17
N SER A 49 20.57 0.39 15.56
CA SER A 49 21.69 -0.55 15.35
C SER A 49 21.85 -0.96 13.88
N ILE A 50 21.86 0.03 12.98
CA ILE A 50 22.09 -0.13 11.55
C ILE A 50 23.54 0.22 11.26
N ASN A 51 24.20 -0.57 10.41
CA ASN A 51 25.64 -0.48 10.21
C ASN A 51 26.08 0.77 9.45
N ARG A 52 25.31 1.19 8.44
CA ARG A 52 25.67 2.26 7.51
C ARG A 52 24.63 3.37 7.46
N ALA A 53 25.10 4.62 7.36
CA ALA A 53 24.25 5.81 7.24
C ALA A 53 24.78 6.72 6.15
N TYR A 54 23.90 7.14 5.23
CA TYR A 54 24.23 7.99 4.09
C TYR A 54 23.52 9.33 4.17
N GLY A 55 24.26 10.41 3.82
CA GLY A 55 23.77 11.79 3.86
C GLY A 55 22.98 12.22 2.63
N SER A 56 22.96 11.38 1.58
CA SER A 56 22.15 11.56 0.38
C SER A 56 21.58 10.23 -0.09
N TYR A 57 20.59 10.28 -0.95
CA TYR A 57 20.01 9.09 -1.55
C TYR A 57 20.89 8.53 -2.68
N GLU A 58 21.64 9.41 -3.35
CA GLU A 58 22.63 9.08 -4.36
C GLU A 58 23.76 8.23 -3.75
N GLU A 59 24.28 8.61 -2.57
CA GLU A 59 25.30 7.80 -1.87
C GLU A 59 24.73 6.42 -1.46
N LEU A 60 23.49 6.36 -0.98
CA LEU A 60 22.86 5.10 -0.60
C LEU A 60 22.76 4.14 -1.79
N VAL A 61 22.27 4.60 -2.95
CA VAL A 61 22.07 3.72 -4.12
C VAL A 61 23.37 3.40 -4.84
N ALA A 62 24.45 4.16 -4.62
CA ALA A 62 25.78 3.88 -5.15
C ALA A 62 26.50 2.74 -4.40
N ASP A 63 26.04 2.40 -3.20
CA ASP A 63 26.61 1.29 -2.41
C ASP A 63 26.29 -0.05 -3.09
N GLN A 64 27.33 -0.73 -3.59
CA GLN A 64 27.22 -2.00 -4.31
C GLN A 64 26.83 -3.18 -3.39
N ASP A 65 26.98 -3.02 -2.10
CA ASP A 65 26.59 -4.03 -1.11
C ASP A 65 25.11 -4.01 -0.75
N ILE A 66 24.33 -3.06 -1.27
CA ILE A 66 22.88 -2.99 -1.06
C ILE A 66 22.14 -3.66 -2.24
N ASP A 67 21.29 -4.64 -1.93
CA ASP A 67 20.53 -5.39 -2.93
C ASP A 67 19.15 -4.78 -3.19
N ILE A 68 18.52 -4.25 -2.13
CA ILE A 68 17.15 -3.73 -2.17
C ILE A 68 16.98 -2.49 -1.29
N VAL A 69 16.15 -1.56 -1.78
CA VAL A 69 15.80 -0.34 -1.07
C VAL A 69 14.31 -0.29 -0.78
N TYR A 70 13.96 -0.22 0.51
CA TYR A 70 12.62 0.16 0.94
C TYR A 70 12.52 1.69 0.98
N ILE A 71 11.63 2.24 0.15
CA ILE A 71 11.45 3.69 0.00
C ILE A 71 10.22 4.12 0.79
N SER A 72 10.44 4.88 1.86
CA SER A 72 9.43 5.38 2.81
C SER A 72 9.51 6.89 2.99
N THR A 73 9.74 7.60 1.91
CA THR A 73 9.74 9.06 1.86
C THR A 73 8.31 9.62 1.84
N THR A 74 8.13 10.92 1.67
CA THR A 74 6.80 11.51 1.46
C THR A 74 6.28 11.19 0.06
N ASN A 75 4.95 11.15 -0.10
CA ASN A 75 4.28 10.68 -1.34
C ASN A 75 4.80 11.40 -2.60
N ASN A 76 5.03 12.71 -2.54
CA ASN A 76 5.57 13.51 -3.64
C ASN A 76 7.00 13.14 -4.06
N ALA A 77 7.75 12.49 -3.18
CA ALA A 77 9.14 12.09 -3.44
C ALA A 77 9.27 10.63 -3.91
N HIS A 78 8.20 9.83 -3.86
CA HIS A 78 8.22 8.42 -4.23
C HIS A 78 8.75 8.20 -5.65
N PHE A 79 8.18 8.90 -6.63
CA PHE A 79 8.56 8.75 -8.03
C PHE A 79 10.05 9.03 -8.28
N ALA A 80 10.55 10.18 -7.82
CA ALA A 80 11.94 10.57 -8.06
C ALA A 80 12.92 9.60 -7.38
N ASN A 81 12.62 9.20 -6.14
CA ASN A 81 13.47 8.30 -5.37
C ASN A 81 13.47 6.87 -5.92
N ALA A 82 12.31 6.35 -6.32
CA ALA A 82 12.21 5.04 -6.95
C ALA A 82 12.94 5.02 -8.31
N LYS A 83 12.76 6.06 -9.12
CA LYS A 83 13.48 6.22 -10.39
C LYS A 83 15.00 6.24 -10.20
N LEU A 84 15.49 6.96 -9.18
CA LEU A 84 16.91 6.97 -8.82
C LEU A 84 17.42 5.56 -8.47
N ALA A 85 16.72 4.85 -7.58
CA ALA A 85 17.11 3.51 -7.15
C ALA A 85 17.09 2.49 -8.30
N LEU A 86 16.02 2.45 -9.10
CA LEU A 86 15.87 1.55 -10.25
C LEU A 86 16.95 1.79 -11.32
N ASN A 87 17.28 3.07 -11.61
CA ASN A 87 18.35 3.42 -12.55
C ASN A 87 19.75 3.10 -12.04
N SER A 88 19.90 2.95 -10.72
CA SER A 88 21.14 2.50 -10.08
C SER A 88 21.22 0.97 -9.95
N GLY A 89 20.27 0.24 -10.56
CA GLY A 89 20.24 -1.23 -10.54
C GLY A 89 19.76 -1.83 -9.21
N LYS A 90 19.10 -1.03 -8.35
CA LYS A 90 18.58 -1.53 -7.08
C LYS A 90 17.17 -2.09 -7.24
N ASN A 91 16.89 -3.20 -6.55
CA ASN A 91 15.54 -3.66 -6.33
C ASN A 91 14.81 -2.69 -5.39
N VAL A 92 13.49 -2.53 -5.57
CA VAL A 92 12.73 -1.52 -4.83
C VAL A 92 11.44 -2.10 -4.27
N LEU A 93 11.22 -1.85 -2.97
CA LEU A 93 9.91 -1.91 -2.33
C LEU A 93 9.49 -0.47 -2.03
N LEU A 94 8.45 0.03 -2.73
CA LEU A 94 8.03 1.43 -2.66
C LEU A 94 6.75 1.58 -1.84
N GLU A 95 6.77 2.43 -0.82
CA GLU A 95 5.58 2.70 0.01
C GLU A 95 4.37 3.16 -0.80
N LYS A 96 3.20 2.79 -0.26
CA LYS A 96 1.91 3.26 -0.75
C LYS A 96 1.66 4.73 -0.31
N PRO A 97 0.93 5.52 -1.10
CA PRO A 97 0.54 5.24 -2.48
C PRO A 97 1.79 5.20 -3.37
N PHE A 98 1.77 4.35 -4.38
CA PHE A 98 2.95 4.09 -5.21
C PHE A 98 3.54 5.38 -5.79
N THR A 99 2.68 6.23 -6.36
CA THR A 99 3.04 7.53 -6.93
C THR A 99 1.88 8.53 -6.76
N LEU A 100 2.03 9.75 -7.26
CA LEU A 100 0.94 10.74 -7.26
C LEU A 100 -0.08 10.53 -8.39
N ASN A 101 0.29 9.82 -9.46
CA ASN A 101 -0.58 9.55 -10.62
C ASN A 101 -0.14 8.31 -11.39
N ALA A 102 -1.01 7.82 -12.27
CA ALA A 102 -0.76 6.63 -13.08
C ALA A 102 0.36 6.83 -14.13
N ALA A 103 0.63 8.04 -14.59
CA ALA A 103 1.71 8.30 -15.55
C ALA A 103 3.08 8.01 -14.92
N GLN A 104 3.30 8.49 -13.68
CA GLN A 104 4.49 8.19 -12.91
C GLN A 104 4.61 6.68 -12.60
N ALA A 105 3.51 6.02 -12.26
CA ALA A 105 3.50 4.57 -12.00
C ALA A 105 3.89 3.77 -13.25
N ARG A 106 3.36 4.11 -14.43
CA ARG A 106 3.73 3.48 -15.70
C ARG A 106 5.21 3.68 -16.03
N GLU A 107 5.76 4.86 -15.76
CA GLU A 107 7.18 5.13 -15.99
C GLU A 107 8.08 4.28 -15.09
N LEU A 108 7.77 4.16 -13.80
CA LEU A 108 8.53 3.29 -12.88
C LEU A 108 8.46 1.82 -13.30
N ALA A 109 7.27 1.33 -13.68
CA ALA A 109 7.09 -0.04 -14.18
C ALA A 109 7.94 -0.29 -15.45
N ALA A 110 7.97 0.68 -16.36
CA ALA A 110 8.80 0.58 -17.58
C ALA A 110 10.30 0.56 -17.28
N ILE A 111 10.77 1.40 -16.34
CA ILE A 111 12.18 1.44 -15.91
C ILE A 111 12.58 0.12 -15.24
N SER A 112 11.76 -0.42 -14.34
CA SER A 112 11.99 -1.72 -13.69
C SER A 112 12.16 -2.83 -14.71
N ARG A 113 11.23 -2.93 -15.68
CA ARG A 113 11.27 -3.93 -16.75
C ARG A 113 12.47 -3.76 -17.70
N LEU A 114 12.83 -2.51 -18.04
CA LEU A 114 13.98 -2.21 -18.89
C LEU A 114 15.30 -2.60 -18.21
N ASN A 115 15.43 -2.31 -16.92
CA ASN A 115 16.65 -2.57 -16.16
C ASN A 115 16.71 -4.01 -15.61
N GLY A 116 15.62 -4.77 -15.69
CA GLY A 116 15.52 -6.14 -15.15
C GLY A 116 15.67 -6.20 -13.62
N VAL A 117 15.22 -5.16 -12.91
CA VAL A 117 15.27 -5.05 -11.45
C VAL A 117 13.88 -5.16 -10.85
N PHE A 118 13.79 -5.74 -9.65
CA PHE A 118 12.52 -5.94 -8.97
C PHE A 118 11.91 -4.62 -8.51
N LEU A 119 10.59 -4.48 -8.70
CA LEU A 119 9.79 -3.38 -8.18
C LEU A 119 8.44 -3.88 -7.69
N MET A 120 8.04 -3.45 -6.50
CA MET A 120 6.72 -3.76 -5.92
C MET A 120 6.20 -2.59 -5.09
N GLU A 121 4.89 -2.33 -5.18
CA GLU A 121 4.20 -1.45 -4.24
C GLU A 121 4.07 -2.10 -2.87
N ALA A 122 4.38 -1.37 -1.82
CA ALA A 122 4.24 -1.82 -0.43
C ALA A 122 2.77 -1.74 0.04
N MET A 123 1.85 -2.29 -0.74
CA MET A 123 0.46 -2.51 -0.32
C MET A 123 0.39 -3.72 0.60
N TRP A 124 1.01 -3.60 1.77
CA TRP A 124 1.26 -4.66 2.76
C TRP A 124 0.03 -5.49 3.12
N THR A 125 -1.17 -4.87 3.12
CA THR A 125 -2.47 -5.53 3.34
C THR A 125 -2.66 -6.76 2.44
N ARG A 126 -2.19 -6.72 1.19
CA ARG A 126 -2.32 -7.81 0.22
C ARG A 126 -1.64 -9.11 0.66
N PHE A 127 -0.62 -8.99 1.50
CA PHE A 127 0.26 -10.08 1.90
C PHE A 127 -0.09 -10.64 3.28
N LEU A 128 -1.00 -10.00 4.01
CA LEU A 128 -1.44 -10.44 5.33
C LEU A 128 -2.13 -11.81 5.30
N PRO A 129 -1.89 -12.68 6.28
CA PRO A 129 -2.49 -14.02 6.34
C PRO A 129 -4.02 -14.01 6.29
N ASN A 130 -4.68 -13.07 7.00
CA ASN A 130 -6.15 -12.95 6.95
C ASN A 130 -6.66 -12.64 5.55
N HIS A 131 -5.99 -11.75 4.80
CA HIS A 131 -6.37 -11.44 3.41
C HIS A 131 -6.13 -12.62 2.48
N LYS A 132 -5.04 -13.38 2.68
CA LYS A 132 -4.78 -14.60 1.90
C LYS A 132 -5.90 -15.62 2.13
N ILE A 133 -6.19 -15.94 3.39
CA ILE A 133 -7.25 -16.89 3.75
C ILE A 133 -8.64 -16.40 3.27
N LEU A 134 -8.94 -15.09 3.40
CA LEU A 134 -10.16 -14.50 2.88
C LEU A 134 -10.37 -14.84 1.38
N PHE A 135 -9.36 -14.55 0.56
CA PHE A 135 -9.47 -14.80 -0.88
C PHE A 135 -9.53 -16.30 -1.20
N GLU A 136 -8.82 -17.17 -0.48
CA GLU A 136 -8.98 -18.63 -0.57
C GLU A 136 -10.43 -19.06 -0.28
N LYS A 137 -11.10 -18.47 0.73
CA LYS A 137 -12.51 -18.78 1.05
C LYS A 137 -13.48 -18.26 -0.01
N LEU A 138 -13.19 -17.10 -0.59
CA LEU A 138 -13.98 -16.57 -1.71
C LEU A 138 -13.86 -17.48 -2.96
N GLU A 139 -12.66 -17.94 -3.29
CA GLU A 139 -12.38 -18.88 -4.39
C GLU A 139 -13.06 -20.24 -4.18
N GLN A 140 -13.14 -20.70 -2.92
CA GLN A 140 -13.90 -21.91 -2.54
C GLN A 140 -15.43 -21.72 -2.68
N GLY A 141 -15.89 -20.49 -2.95
CA GLY A 141 -17.30 -20.19 -3.19
C GLY A 141 -18.18 -20.13 -1.94
N LEU A 142 -17.60 -19.89 -0.74
CA LEU A 142 -18.36 -19.90 0.53
C LEU A 142 -19.54 -18.92 0.55
N ILE A 143 -19.43 -17.78 -0.16
CA ILE A 143 -20.51 -16.80 -0.29
C ILE A 143 -21.15 -16.81 -1.69
N GLY A 144 -20.83 -17.82 -2.50
CA GLY A 144 -21.19 -17.85 -3.91
C GLY A 144 -20.44 -16.78 -4.71
N LYS A 145 -21.11 -16.14 -5.67
CA LYS A 145 -20.52 -15.08 -6.48
C LYS A 145 -20.52 -13.76 -5.70
N PRO A 146 -19.37 -13.11 -5.45
CA PRO A 146 -19.32 -11.76 -4.87
C PRO A 146 -20.03 -10.74 -5.78
N LEU A 147 -20.88 -9.91 -5.21
CA LEU A 147 -21.70 -8.92 -5.91
C LEU A 147 -21.44 -7.49 -5.45
N TYR A 148 -21.27 -7.28 -4.14
CA TYR A 148 -21.07 -5.95 -3.57
C TYR A 148 -19.93 -5.93 -2.57
N LEU A 149 -19.22 -4.79 -2.53
CA LEU A 149 -18.24 -4.45 -1.49
C LEU A 149 -18.70 -3.15 -0.82
N LEU A 150 -18.74 -3.14 0.51
CA LEU A 150 -18.87 -1.94 1.31
C LEU A 150 -17.59 -1.83 2.14
N ALA A 151 -16.85 -0.73 2.02
CA ALA A 151 -15.63 -0.54 2.79
C ALA A 151 -15.42 0.93 3.15
N ASP A 152 -15.04 1.18 4.41
CA ASP A 152 -14.69 2.50 4.88
C ASP A 152 -13.30 2.53 5.53
N HIS A 153 -12.57 3.63 5.30
CA HIS A 153 -11.32 3.90 6.01
C HIS A 153 -11.35 5.35 6.55
N ASN A 154 -12.03 5.52 7.66
CA ASN A 154 -12.23 6.81 8.30
C ASN A 154 -11.44 6.88 9.59
N GLN A 155 -10.48 7.81 9.68
CA GLN A 155 -9.70 8.08 10.87
C GLN A 155 -9.72 9.58 11.18
N TYR A 156 -9.81 9.93 12.45
CA TYR A 156 -9.63 11.32 12.86
C TYR A 156 -8.13 11.59 13.04
N LEU A 157 -7.56 12.29 12.08
CA LEU A 157 -6.13 12.62 11.97
C LEU A 157 -5.97 14.15 11.91
N PRO A 158 -6.05 14.86 13.05
CA PRO A 158 -6.09 16.32 13.07
C PRO A 158 -4.80 16.94 12.55
N LYS A 159 -4.91 18.11 11.90
CA LYS A 159 -3.81 18.82 11.24
C LYS A 159 -2.60 19.07 12.14
N ASP A 160 -2.83 19.39 13.41
CA ASP A 160 -1.75 19.70 14.36
C ASP A 160 -0.86 18.48 14.64
N SER A 161 -1.43 17.28 14.59
CA SER A 161 -0.69 16.03 14.80
C SER A 161 -0.21 15.38 13.48
N PHE A 162 -0.93 15.65 12.39
CA PHE A 162 -0.66 15.05 11.07
C PHE A 162 -0.58 16.11 9.95
N PRO A 163 0.30 17.12 10.07
CA PRO A 163 0.34 18.25 9.13
C PRO A 163 0.60 17.83 7.68
N ARG A 164 1.31 16.72 7.46
CA ARG A 164 1.59 16.15 6.14
C ARG A 164 0.32 15.85 5.35
N LEU A 165 -0.74 15.39 6.02
CA LEU A 165 -1.99 15.01 5.36
C LEU A 165 -2.79 16.22 4.83
N TYR A 166 -2.43 17.41 5.28
CA TYR A 166 -3.07 18.69 4.90
C TYR A 166 -2.19 19.53 3.97
N ASP A 167 -1.06 18.97 3.51
CA ASP A 167 -0.11 19.69 2.65
C ASP A 167 -0.18 19.14 1.22
N PRO A 168 -0.70 19.94 0.26
CA PRO A 168 -0.80 19.55 -1.15
C PRO A 168 0.58 19.31 -1.80
N LEU A 169 1.64 19.97 -1.29
CA LEU A 169 3.01 19.79 -1.78
C LEU A 169 3.59 18.43 -1.41
N LEU A 170 3.05 17.79 -0.38
CA LEU A 170 3.52 16.48 0.08
C LEU A 170 2.64 15.30 -0.41
N GLY A 171 1.62 15.60 -1.22
CA GLY A 171 0.65 14.59 -1.65
C GLY A 171 -0.25 14.18 -0.47
N GLY A 172 -0.78 15.18 0.27
CA GLY A 172 -1.72 14.96 1.36
C GLY A 172 -3.11 14.55 0.87
N GLY A 173 -4.03 14.36 1.80
CA GLY A 173 -5.42 14.04 1.55
C GLY A 173 -5.82 12.62 1.92
N SER A 174 -7.11 12.43 2.03
CA SER A 174 -7.74 11.16 2.39
C SER A 174 -7.60 10.11 1.30
N LEU A 175 -7.73 10.50 0.03
CA LEU A 175 -7.69 9.58 -1.11
C LEU A 175 -6.39 8.79 -1.16
N LEU A 176 -5.24 9.48 -1.13
CA LEU A 176 -3.92 8.85 -1.22
C LEU A 176 -3.55 8.07 0.05
N ASP A 177 -3.86 8.61 1.23
CA ASP A 177 -3.37 8.01 2.48
C ASP A 177 -4.26 6.86 2.97
N LEU A 178 -5.57 7.02 2.90
CA LEU A 178 -6.58 6.09 3.41
C LEU A 178 -7.42 5.45 2.32
N GLY A 179 -7.87 6.20 1.32
CA GLY A 179 -8.74 5.73 0.23
C GLY A 179 -8.11 4.64 -0.63
N ILE A 180 -6.79 4.62 -0.74
CA ILE A 180 -6.04 3.58 -1.45
C ILE A 180 -6.37 2.16 -0.94
N TYR A 181 -6.65 1.96 0.36
CA TYR A 181 -6.93 0.64 0.92
C TYR A 181 -8.27 0.04 0.45
N PRO A 182 -9.44 0.73 0.60
CA PRO A 182 -10.69 0.22 0.06
C PRO A 182 -10.68 0.13 -1.47
N ILE A 183 -9.97 1.03 -2.19
CA ILE A 183 -9.80 0.95 -3.64
C ILE A 183 -9.02 -0.30 -4.03
N SER A 184 -7.90 -0.58 -3.36
CA SER A 184 -7.08 -1.78 -3.59
C SER A 184 -7.87 -3.07 -3.32
N LEU A 185 -8.70 -3.10 -2.26
CA LEU A 185 -9.56 -4.24 -1.97
C LEU A 185 -10.62 -4.44 -3.06
N ALA A 186 -11.27 -3.35 -3.51
CA ALA A 186 -12.25 -3.39 -4.60
C ALA A 186 -11.63 -3.90 -5.91
N HIS A 187 -10.41 -3.41 -6.23
CA HIS A 187 -9.69 -3.83 -7.43
C HIS A 187 -9.31 -5.31 -7.37
N ARG A 188 -8.80 -5.80 -6.24
CA ARG A 188 -8.49 -7.23 -6.06
C ARG A 188 -9.72 -8.12 -6.21
N LEU A 189 -10.90 -7.65 -5.76
CA LEU A 189 -12.14 -8.41 -5.78
C LEU A 189 -12.81 -8.42 -7.15
N PHE A 190 -12.80 -7.30 -7.87
CA PHE A 190 -13.62 -7.10 -9.08
C PHE A 190 -12.82 -6.65 -10.31
N GLY A 191 -11.55 -6.31 -10.19
CA GLY A 191 -10.74 -5.71 -11.24
C GLY A 191 -11.07 -4.23 -11.49
N ASN A 192 -10.89 -3.76 -12.73
CA ASN A 192 -11.18 -2.39 -13.11
C ASN A 192 -12.69 -2.11 -13.15
N PRO A 193 -13.16 -0.99 -12.57
CA PRO A 193 -14.54 -0.57 -12.70
C PRO A 193 -14.84 -0.10 -14.13
N THR A 194 -16.08 -0.33 -14.58
CA THR A 194 -16.59 0.19 -15.86
C THR A 194 -17.05 1.64 -15.75
N ARG A 195 -17.38 2.09 -14.53
CA ARG A 195 -17.79 3.46 -14.21
C ARG A 195 -17.48 3.78 -12.76
N ILE A 196 -17.08 5.03 -12.52
CA ILE A 196 -16.84 5.58 -11.18
C ILE A 196 -17.73 6.81 -11.01
N LEU A 197 -18.37 6.91 -9.85
CA LEU A 197 -19.06 8.11 -9.35
C LEU A 197 -18.37 8.51 -8.06
N ALA A 198 -17.76 9.68 -8.01
CA ALA A 198 -16.99 10.12 -6.85
C ALA A 198 -17.34 11.53 -6.42
N SER A 199 -17.24 11.80 -5.12
CA SER A 199 -17.36 13.11 -4.49
C SER A 199 -16.32 13.24 -3.39
N ALA A 200 -15.70 14.42 -3.29
CA ALA A 200 -14.72 14.74 -2.26
C ALA A 200 -14.84 16.22 -1.87
N PRO A 201 -15.20 16.53 -0.62
CA PRO A 201 -15.01 17.88 -0.07
C PRO A 201 -13.52 18.23 -0.03
N LEU A 202 -13.20 19.43 -0.52
CA LEU A 202 -11.82 19.90 -0.59
C LEU A 202 -11.53 20.95 0.47
N LEU A 203 -10.37 20.84 1.09
CA LEU A 203 -9.75 21.87 1.92
C LEU A 203 -9.03 22.91 1.03
N PRO A 204 -8.64 24.08 1.58
CA PRO A 204 -7.79 25.01 0.86
C PRO A 204 -6.53 24.33 0.31
N GLY A 205 -6.24 24.55 -0.97
CA GLY A 205 -5.13 23.89 -1.68
C GLY A 205 -5.51 22.59 -2.36
N ASN A 206 -6.82 22.32 -2.54
CA ASN A 206 -7.39 21.17 -3.25
C ASN A 206 -7.04 19.80 -2.65
N VAL A 207 -6.74 19.77 -1.35
CA VAL A 207 -6.55 18.52 -0.58
C VAL A 207 -7.91 18.00 -0.14
N ASP A 208 -8.20 16.73 -0.38
CA ASP A 208 -9.44 16.11 0.04
C ASP A 208 -9.42 15.75 1.53
N GLU A 209 -10.41 16.24 2.28
CA GLU A 209 -10.62 15.83 3.67
C GLU A 209 -11.31 14.47 3.81
N SER A 210 -12.08 14.12 2.78
CA SER A 210 -12.77 12.84 2.65
C SER A 210 -13.09 12.54 1.19
N MET A 211 -13.32 11.26 0.90
CA MET A 211 -13.72 10.78 -0.42
C MET A 211 -14.81 9.73 -0.26
N GLY A 212 -15.89 9.87 -1.03
CA GLY A 212 -16.91 8.85 -1.23
C GLY A 212 -16.98 8.45 -2.70
N ALA A 213 -17.04 7.14 -2.98
CA ALA A 213 -17.11 6.66 -4.35
C ALA A 213 -18.02 5.42 -4.49
N ILE A 214 -18.71 5.33 -5.63
CA ILE A 214 -19.41 4.14 -6.10
C ILE A 214 -18.72 3.67 -7.36
N PHE A 215 -18.20 2.43 -7.33
CA PHE A 215 -17.62 1.76 -8.48
C PHE A 215 -18.66 0.79 -9.05
N GLU A 216 -18.92 0.90 -10.33
CA GLU A 216 -19.80 -0.01 -11.07
C GLU A 216 -18.96 -0.94 -11.95
N TYR A 217 -19.35 -2.21 -11.97
CA TYR A 217 -18.68 -3.26 -12.73
C TYR A 217 -19.67 -4.01 -13.63
N SER A 218 -19.17 -4.70 -14.64
CA SER A 218 -19.99 -5.55 -15.49
C SER A 218 -20.77 -6.58 -14.68
N GLY A 219 -22.01 -6.86 -15.08
CA GLY A 219 -22.89 -7.81 -14.39
C GLY A 219 -23.54 -7.28 -13.11
N GLY A 220 -23.63 -5.94 -12.96
CA GLY A 220 -24.36 -5.27 -11.87
C GLY A 220 -23.63 -5.30 -10.51
N ARG A 221 -22.35 -5.66 -10.49
CA ARG A 221 -21.52 -5.61 -9.26
C ARG A 221 -21.16 -4.16 -8.92
N GLN A 222 -21.05 -3.86 -7.63
CA GLN A 222 -20.70 -2.51 -7.16
C GLN A 222 -19.77 -2.55 -5.94
N ALA A 223 -18.94 -1.50 -5.79
CA ALA A 223 -18.24 -1.21 -4.55
C ALA A 223 -18.61 0.19 -4.06
N LEU A 224 -18.97 0.30 -2.78
CA LEU A 224 -19.27 1.56 -2.08
C LEU A 224 -18.13 1.83 -1.12
N LEU A 225 -17.35 2.85 -1.42
CA LEU A 225 -16.09 3.15 -0.75
C LEU A 225 -16.14 4.53 -0.11
N HIS A 226 -15.57 4.64 1.08
CA HIS A 226 -15.42 5.92 1.76
C HIS A 226 -14.09 6.01 2.49
N SER A 227 -13.49 7.20 2.51
CA SER A 227 -12.33 7.50 3.35
C SER A 227 -12.42 8.92 3.92
N SER A 228 -11.84 9.16 5.11
CA SER A 228 -11.82 10.48 5.74
C SER A 228 -10.65 10.61 6.71
N ILE A 229 -9.98 11.78 6.69
CA ILE A 229 -8.97 12.16 7.68
C ILE A 229 -9.53 13.03 8.82
N ILE A 230 -10.79 13.47 8.71
CA ILE A 230 -11.43 14.37 9.68
C ILE A 230 -12.49 13.71 10.55
N SER A 231 -12.82 12.45 10.30
CA SER A 231 -13.87 11.74 11.05
C SER A 231 -13.44 10.29 11.36
N ALA A 232 -13.69 9.84 12.59
CA ALA A 232 -13.49 8.45 12.96
C ALA A 232 -14.67 7.60 12.51
N GLY A 233 -14.38 6.44 11.91
CA GLY A 233 -15.38 5.47 11.47
C GLY A 233 -15.11 4.05 11.98
N PRO A 234 -15.95 3.08 11.58
CA PRO A 234 -15.78 1.68 11.97
C PRO A 234 -14.57 1.01 11.33
N VAL A 235 -14.05 1.52 10.20
CA VAL A 235 -12.92 0.99 9.44
C VAL A 235 -13.10 -0.50 9.14
N LYS A 236 -14.26 -0.81 8.55
CA LYS A 236 -14.70 -2.19 8.26
C LYS A 236 -14.84 -2.43 6.76
N ALA A 237 -14.88 -3.70 6.38
CA ALA A 237 -15.29 -4.10 5.04
C ALA A 237 -16.29 -5.26 5.09
N SER A 238 -17.30 -5.22 4.21
CA SER A 238 -18.26 -6.31 4.02
C SER A 238 -18.30 -6.69 2.54
N ILE A 239 -18.13 -7.97 2.25
CA ILE A 239 -18.25 -8.53 0.89
C ILE A 239 -19.53 -9.34 0.83
N LEU A 240 -20.49 -8.90 -0.01
CA LEU A 240 -21.79 -9.52 -0.13
C LEU A 240 -21.83 -10.38 -1.39
N GLY A 241 -22.14 -11.65 -1.21
CA GLY A 241 -22.31 -12.61 -2.29
C GLY A 241 -23.75 -13.06 -2.45
N ASN A 242 -24.02 -13.82 -3.51
CA ASN A 242 -25.36 -14.35 -3.76
C ASN A 242 -25.74 -15.58 -2.90
N ALA A 243 -24.83 -16.12 -2.09
CA ALA A 243 -25.08 -17.24 -1.17
C ALA A 243 -24.72 -16.93 0.29
N GLY A 244 -24.15 -15.75 0.57
CA GLY A 244 -23.74 -15.34 1.91
C GLY A 244 -22.94 -14.06 1.88
N ARG A 245 -22.23 -13.76 2.97
CA ARG A 245 -21.40 -12.57 3.09
C ARG A 245 -20.15 -12.81 3.95
N VAL A 246 -19.17 -11.95 3.76
CA VAL A 246 -18.02 -11.81 4.66
C VAL A 246 -18.13 -10.49 5.40
N GLU A 247 -17.87 -10.52 6.70
CA GLU A 247 -17.72 -9.33 7.54
C GLU A 247 -16.31 -9.27 8.14
N MET A 248 -15.51 -8.30 7.71
CA MET A 248 -14.21 -8.00 8.27
C MET A 248 -14.38 -7.01 9.42
N LYS A 249 -13.77 -7.32 10.58
CA LYS A 249 -13.84 -6.46 11.78
C LYS A 249 -12.97 -5.21 11.61
N LYS A 250 -12.98 -4.35 12.63
CA LYS A 250 -12.23 -3.09 12.64
C LYS A 250 -10.77 -3.32 12.27
N SER A 251 -10.27 -2.40 11.55
CA SER A 251 -9.10 -2.23 10.73
C SER A 251 -8.98 -3.33 9.67
N PHE A 252 -9.97 -3.39 8.75
CA PHE A 252 -9.99 -4.39 7.68
C PHE A 252 -8.68 -4.44 6.87
N TYR A 253 -7.95 -3.33 6.80
CA TYR A 253 -6.67 -3.20 6.09
C TYR A 253 -5.46 -3.73 6.88
N GLU A 254 -5.66 -4.07 8.16
CA GLU A 254 -4.68 -4.70 9.03
C GLU A 254 -4.98 -6.19 9.21
N HIS A 255 -4.21 -6.85 10.06
CA HIS A 255 -4.50 -8.22 10.44
C HIS A 255 -5.70 -8.26 11.40
N SER A 256 -6.89 -8.28 10.84
CA SER A 256 -8.16 -8.28 11.58
C SER A 256 -8.92 -9.60 11.42
N PRO A 257 -9.70 -10.02 12.41
CA PRO A 257 -10.63 -11.13 12.27
C PRO A 257 -11.69 -10.88 11.21
N PHE A 258 -12.21 -11.96 10.62
CA PHE A 258 -13.39 -11.91 9.76
C PHE A 258 -14.26 -13.14 9.93
N THR A 259 -15.56 -12.98 9.66
CA THR A 259 -16.56 -14.06 9.72
C THR A 259 -17.26 -14.19 8.38
N VAL A 260 -17.49 -15.42 7.96
CA VAL A 260 -18.26 -15.76 6.76
C VAL A 260 -19.60 -16.32 7.20
N PHE A 261 -20.69 -15.74 6.69
CA PHE A 261 -22.06 -16.14 6.97
C PHE A 261 -22.75 -16.65 5.69
N ASP A 262 -23.68 -17.60 5.87
CA ASP A 262 -24.66 -17.93 4.84
C ASP A 262 -25.80 -16.88 4.77
N ARG A 263 -26.86 -17.17 3.99
CA ARG A 263 -28.04 -16.28 3.87
C ARG A 263 -28.92 -16.22 5.10
N ASP A 264 -28.83 -17.25 5.96
CA ASP A 264 -29.66 -17.41 7.16
C ASP A 264 -28.90 -17.00 8.43
N ASP A 265 -27.79 -16.25 8.26
CA ASP A 265 -26.89 -15.79 9.32
C ASP A 265 -26.15 -16.90 10.09
N ASN A 266 -26.12 -18.12 9.56
CA ASN A 266 -25.28 -19.16 10.14
C ASN A 266 -23.81 -18.90 9.79
N ILE A 267 -22.92 -19.12 10.75
CA ILE A 267 -21.47 -18.99 10.56
C ILE A 267 -20.96 -20.18 9.76
N LEU A 268 -20.37 -19.91 8.60
CA LEU A 268 -19.70 -20.91 7.77
C LEU A 268 -18.21 -21.01 8.07
N PHE A 269 -17.59 -19.90 8.45
CA PHE A 269 -16.16 -19.83 8.77
C PHE A 269 -15.83 -18.59 9.60
N GLU A 270 -14.94 -18.73 10.56
CA GLU A 270 -14.37 -17.63 11.32
C GLU A 270 -12.85 -17.66 11.25
N TYR A 271 -12.24 -16.50 11.11
CA TYR A 271 -10.82 -16.29 11.21
C TYR A 271 -10.53 -15.33 12.35
N GLU A 272 -9.81 -15.80 13.35
CA GLU A 272 -9.40 -15.00 14.52
C GLU A 272 -7.87 -14.95 14.70
N GLY A 273 -7.12 -15.45 13.72
CA GLY A 273 -5.68 -15.64 13.83
C GLY A 273 -4.95 -14.39 14.34
N ASN A 274 -3.85 -14.62 15.00
CA ASN A 274 -2.94 -13.58 15.46
C ASN A 274 -1.65 -13.64 14.66
N ILE A 275 -1.00 -12.47 14.50
CA ILE A 275 0.36 -12.36 13.99
C ILE A 275 1.23 -11.62 15.01
N GLU A 276 2.52 -11.84 14.94
CA GLU A 276 3.49 -11.02 15.65
C GLU A 276 3.83 -9.80 14.79
N GLY A 277 3.95 -8.63 15.43
CA GLY A 277 4.17 -7.37 14.74
C GLY A 277 2.94 -6.82 14.02
N ARG A 278 3.16 -5.89 13.11
CA ARG A 278 2.12 -5.25 12.31
C ARG A 278 1.73 -6.06 11.08
N GLY A 279 2.65 -6.92 10.59
CA GLY A 279 2.44 -7.75 9.40
C GLY A 279 3.16 -7.24 8.15
N MET A 280 3.97 -6.19 8.25
CA MET A 280 4.74 -5.69 7.11
C MET A 280 5.85 -6.67 6.67
N GLN A 281 6.26 -7.60 7.54
CA GLN A 281 7.21 -8.66 7.19
C GLN A 281 6.72 -9.55 6.05
N TYR A 282 5.41 -9.75 5.90
CA TYR A 282 4.89 -10.63 4.85
C TYR A 282 5.13 -10.09 3.44
N GLN A 283 5.10 -8.77 3.24
CA GLN A 283 5.51 -8.19 1.95
C GLN A 283 7.02 -8.30 1.71
N ALA A 284 7.84 -8.20 2.77
CA ALA A 284 9.29 -8.39 2.64
C ALA A 284 9.64 -9.84 2.29
N LEU A 285 8.97 -10.82 2.92
CA LEU A 285 9.09 -12.24 2.56
C LEU A 285 8.70 -12.51 1.10
N GLU A 286 7.64 -11.87 0.60
CA GLU A 286 7.25 -11.96 -0.81
C GLU A 286 8.31 -11.37 -1.75
N VAL A 287 8.89 -10.22 -1.40
CA VAL A 287 9.99 -9.61 -2.15
C VAL A 287 11.18 -10.57 -2.26
N GLU A 288 11.63 -11.15 -1.14
CA GLU A 288 12.75 -12.10 -1.14
C GLU A 288 12.44 -13.36 -1.95
N ARG A 289 11.21 -13.88 -1.83
CA ARG A 289 10.76 -15.01 -2.66
C ARG A 289 10.86 -14.66 -4.13
N CYS A 290 10.25 -13.56 -4.56
CA CYS A 290 10.23 -13.15 -5.96
C CYS A 290 11.65 -12.97 -6.52
N ILE A 291 12.52 -12.25 -5.82
CA ILE A 291 13.89 -12.03 -6.26
C ILE A 291 14.66 -13.36 -6.33
N SER A 292 14.47 -14.25 -5.34
CA SER A 292 15.13 -15.57 -5.36
C SER A 292 14.68 -16.48 -6.51
N GLU A 293 13.48 -16.26 -7.03
CA GLU A 293 12.90 -16.95 -8.18
C GLU A 293 13.20 -16.23 -9.53
N GLY A 294 13.95 -15.12 -9.50
CA GLY A 294 14.30 -14.34 -10.70
C GLY A 294 13.14 -13.51 -11.26
N LEU A 295 12.11 -13.26 -10.45
CA LEU A 295 10.98 -12.41 -10.84
C LEU A 295 11.34 -10.94 -10.62
N ILE A 296 10.82 -10.06 -11.47
CA ILE A 296 11.00 -8.60 -11.37
C ILE A 296 9.77 -7.88 -10.78
N GLU A 297 8.70 -8.59 -10.50
CA GLU A 297 7.48 -8.12 -9.84
C GLU A 297 6.78 -9.26 -9.11
N SER A 298 5.89 -8.97 -8.17
CA SER A 298 5.10 -9.99 -7.48
C SER A 298 3.83 -10.33 -8.26
N PRO A 299 3.46 -11.61 -8.42
CA PRO A 299 2.18 -11.98 -8.99
C PRO A 299 0.98 -11.64 -8.08
N THR A 300 1.22 -11.40 -6.78
CA THR A 300 0.18 -11.00 -5.80
C THR A 300 -0.17 -9.51 -5.92
N MET A 301 0.79 -8.69 -6.35
CA MET A 301 0.65 -7.26 -6.59
C MET A 301 1.51 -6.88 -7.78
N SER A 302 1.01 -7.14 -8.99
CA SER A 302 1.74 -6.86 -10.23
C SER A 302 1.86 -5.37 -10.49
N LEU A 303 2.89 -4.97 -11.24
CA LEU A 303 3.06 -3.57 -11.64
C LEU A 303 1.89 -3.06 -12.50
N ASP A 304 1.32 -3.93 -13.32
CA ASP A 304 0.14 -3.56 -14.12
C ASP A 304 -1.09 -3.33 -13.23
N GLU A 305 -1.28 -4.11 -12.17
CA GLU A 305 -2.35 -3.89 -11.20
C GLU A 305 -2.13 -2.59 -10.40
N THR A 306 -0.90 -2.31 -9.96
CA THR A 306 -0.54 -1.04 -9.31
C THR A 306 -0.88 0.15 -10.22
N VAL A 307 -0.51 0.07 -11.52
CA VAL A 307 -0.85 1.12 -12.50
C VAL A 307 -2.36 1.29 -12.64
N GLN A 308 -3.12 0.20 -12.75
CA GLN A 308 -4.58 0.25 -12.86
C GLN A 308 -5.25 0.88 -11.63
N ILE A 309 -4.75 0.59 -10.43
CA ILE A 309 -5.24 1.22 -9.20
C ILE A 309 -4.97 2.72 -9.23
N MET A 310 -3.79 3.15 -9.66
CA MET A 310 -3.48 4.58 -9.83
C MET A 310 -4.34 5.24 -10.90
N GLU A 311 -4.71 4.54 -11.99
CA GLU A 311 -5.65 5.04 -13.01
C GLU A 311 -7.06 5.25 -12.43
N VAL A 312 -7.52 4.35 -11.56
CA VAL A 312 -8.78 4.50 -10.81
C VAL A 312 -8.72 5.75 -9.92
N MET A 313 -7.62 5.96 -9.21
CA MET A 313 -7.43 7.15 -8.37
C MET A 313 -7.37 8.44 -9.20
N ASP A 314 -6.74 8.43 -10.38
CA ASP A 314 -6.75 9.56 -11.31
C ASP A 314 -8.16 9.88 -11.83
N GLN A 315 -9.01 8.87 -12.07
CA GLN A 315 -10.41 9.08 -12.45
C GLN A 315 -11.20 9.74 -11.32
N ILE A 316 -10.99 9.37 -10.06
CA ILE A 316 -11.59 10.02 -8.88
C ILE A 316 -11.13 11.48 -8.81
N ARG A 317 -9.84 11.75 -8.92
CA ARG A 317 -9.26 13.11 -8.91
C ARG A 317 -9.87 13.99 -9.98
N ASN A 318 -9.97 13.49 -11.21
CA ASN A 318 -10.55 14.24 -12.34
C ASN A 318 -12.03 14.61 -12.11
N GLN A 319 -12.79 13.77 -11.39
CA GLN A 319 -14.19 14.07 -11.06
C GLN A 319 -14.34 15.06 -9.90
N THR A 320 -13.40 15.07 -8.97
CA THR A 320 -13.54 15.76 -7.68
C THR A 320 -12.69 17.03 -7.59
N GLY A 321 -11.77 17.26 -8.52
CA GLY A 321 -10.89 18.42 -8.49
C GLY A 321 -9.75 18.34 -7.48
N ILE A 322 -9.42 17.13 -6.98
CA ILE A 322 -8.24 16.90 -6.13
C ILE A 322 -6.98 17.10 -6.99
N GLU A 323 -6.07 17.94 -6.51
CA GLU A 323 -4.81 18.26 -7.18
C GLU A 323 -3.62 18.00 -6.26
N PHE A 324 -2.57 17.40 -6.81
CA PHE A 324 -1.30 17.22 -6.11
C PHE A 324 -0.21 17.99 -6.85
N SER A 325 0.55 18.79 -6.13
CA SER A 325 1.67 19.54 -6.68
C SER A 325 2.78 18.56 -7.11
N GLY A 326 3.14 18.57 -8.40
CA GLY A 326 4.13 17.67 -8.97
C GLY A 326 3.56 16.34 -9.52
N ALA A 327 2.23 16.24 -9.62
CA ALA A 327 1.56 15.12 -10.26
C ALA A 327 1.48 15.27 -11.78
#